data_d7cb5f2690cafc2e53a9300ab4d0e423
#
_entry.id   d7cb5f2690cafc2e53a9300ab4d0e423
#
_cell.length_a   1.000
_cell.length_b   1.000
_cell.length_c   1.000
_cell.angle_alpha   90.00
_cell.angle_beta   90.00
_cell.angle_gamma   90.00
#
_symmetry.space_group_name_H-M   'P 1'
#
loop_
_entity.id
_entity.type
_entity.pdbx_description
1 polymer ?
#
loop_
_entity_poly.entity_id
_entity_poly.type
_entity_poly.pdbx_seq_one_letter_code
_entity_poly.pdbx_strand_id
1 'polypeptide(L)'
;MGTARTPAGTRIYMQSAISSAQVVSGISKAAQAVVTYVGTDPATGNYAALIDQFGMTEFEDALVKVGTVDSALNTFVAEDQDSSGYGTFATGNMKVVTMALEIGDGTGFTINGFDQQFAEYNLLRDRITRKIPTMVSAGGIDIPMLWDPTDATAKAIRVAADTSAKLGFKVVFPDGLEMLFFGYIGASGMPKVDNNNSIIMTNVSISMATRPRYVLP
;
A
#
# COMPACT_ATOMS: atom_id res chain seq x y z
N MET A 1 15.05 21.39 -0.71
CA MET A 1 14.30 21.63 -1.97
C MET A 1 13.78 20.29 -2.43
N GLY A 2 12.46 20.16 -2.69
CA GLY A 2 11.91 18.93 -3.26
C GLY A 2 12.38 18.75 -4.69
N THR A 3 12.82 17.54 -5.04
CA THR A 3 13.21 17.21 -6.41
C THR A 3 11.94 16.98 -7.22
N ALA A 4 11.77 17.67 -8.35
CA ALA A 4 10.67 17.40 -9.26
C ALA A 4 10.84 16.00 -9.87
N ARG A 5 9.76 15.21 -9.87
CA ARG A 5 9.74 13.84 -10.41
C ARG A 5 8.91 13.79 -11.68
N THR A 6 9.41 13.07 -12.67
CA THR A 6 8.66 12.83 -13.90
C THR A 6 7.84 11.55 -13.74
N PRO A 7 6.57 11.51 -14.18
CA PRO A 7 5.74 10.30 -14.07
C PRO A 7 6.11 9.23 -15.09
N ALA A 8 6.81 9.58 -16.16
CA ALA A 8 7.19 8.63 -17.21
C ALA A 8 8.13 7.55 -16.67
N GLY A 9 7.77 6.28 -16.86
CA GLY A 9 8.51 5.13 -16.33
C GLY A 9 8.05 4.65 -14.96
N THR A 10 7.00 5.24 -14.36
CA THR A 10 6.38 4.70 -13.15
C THR A 10 5.73 3.36 -13.45
N ARG A 11 5.93 2.38 -12.57
CA ARG A 11 5.35 1.04 -12.68
C ARG A 11 4.49 0.74 -11.46
N ILE A 12 3.37 0.09 -11.70
CA ILE A 12 2.45 -0.32 -10.64
C ILE A 12 2.37 -1.84 -10.63
N TYR A 13 2.59 -2.43 -9.46
CA TYR A 13 2.51 -3.87 -9.27
C TYR A 13 1.44 -4.21 -8.27
N MET A 14 0.75 -5.31 -8.53
CA MET A 14 -0.23 -5.93 -7.67
C MET A 14 0.30 -7.24 -7.09
N GLN A 15 -0.12 -7.58 -5.92
CA GLN A 15 0.14 -8.86 -5.28
C GLN A 15 -0.29 -10.03 -6.19
N SER A 16 0.63 -10.97 -6.42
CA SER A 16 0.37 -12.21 -7.15
C SER A 16 0.19 -13.41 -6.23
N ALA A 17 0.86 -13.41 -5.08
CA ALA A 17 0.78 -14.47 -4.09
C ALA A 17 1.03 -13.93 -2.67
N ILE A 18 0.54 -14.65 -1.68
CA ILE A 18 0.76 -14.40 -0.26
C ILE A 18 1.01 -15.72 0.46
N SER A 19 1.99 -15.75 1.35
CA SER A 19 2.30 -16.95 2.13
C SER A 19 1.29 -17.20 3.25
N SER A 20 1.38 -18.37 3.90
CA SER A 20 0.75 -18.59 5.19
C SER A 20 1.28 -17.61 6.23
N ALA A 21 0.48 -17.37 7.27
CA ALA A 21 0.89 -16.51 8.37
C ALA A 21 2.04 -17.14 9.18
N GLN A 22 3.00 -16.31 9.55
CA GLN A 22 4.12 -16.64 10.43
C GLN A 22 4.05 -15.73 11.66
N VAL A 23 4.38 -16.26 12.82
CA VAL A 23 4.34 -15.49 14.06
C VAL A 23 5.50 -14.50 14.10
N VAL A 24 5.20 -13.24 14.40
CA VAL A 24 6.19 -12.23 14.76
C VAL A 24 6.36 -12.25 16.27
N SER A 25 7.58 -12.48 16.73
CA SER A 25 7.92 -12.55 18.16
C SER A 25 8.46 -11.24 18.71
N GLY A 26 8.89 -10.33 17.86
CA GLY A 26 9.40 -9.02 18.26
C GLY A 26 9.53 -8.05 17.10
N ILE A 27 9.34 -6.76 17.40
CA ILE A 27 9.70 -5.64 16.50
C ILE A 27 10.46 -4.63 17.35
N SER A 28 11.66 -4.26 16.91
CA SER A 28 12.50 -3.31 17.63
C SER A 28 11.97 -1.88 17.49
N LYS A 29 12.28 -1.04 18.49
CA LYS A 29 12.08 0.43 18.43
C LYS A 29 13.40 1.06 17.99
N ALA A 30 13.58 1.24 16.68
CA ALA A 30 14.82 1.75 16.09
C ALA A 30 14.53 2.56 14.83
N ALA A 31 15.51 3.36 14.40
CA ALA A 31 15.43 4.14 13.14
C ALA A 31 15.24 3.26 11.89
N GLN A 32 15.64 1.99 11.98
CA GLN A 32 15.22 0.93 11.07
C GLN A 32 14.68 -0.22 11.92
N ALA A 33 13.40 -0.51 11.79
CA ALA A 33 12.75 -1.57 12.55
C ALA A 33 13.32 -2.94 12.19
N VAL A 34 13.70 -3.72 13.20
CA VAL A 34 14.09 -5.12 13.04
C VAL A 34 12.92 -5.99 13.49
N VAL A 35 12.45 -6.85 12.60
CA VAL A 35 11.36 -7.78 12.85
C VAL A 35 11.95 -9.16 13.15
N THR A 36 11.58 -9.73 14.29
CA THR A 36 11.92 -11.11 14.68
C THR A 36 10.71 -12.00 14.43
N TYR A 37 10.90 -13.11 13.76
CA TYR A 37 9.81 -14.00 13.35
C TYR A 37 10.12 -15.47 13.64
N VAL A 38 9.08 -16.29 13.54
CA VAL A 38 9.19 -17.75 13.65
C VAL A 38 8.62 -18.37 12.38
N GLY A 39 9.48 -19.03 11.61
CA GLY A 39 9.04 -19.67 10.35
C GLY A 39 10.11 -19.66 9.27
N THR A 40 9.67 -19.57 8.04
CA THR A 40 10.55 -19.55 6.86
C THR A 40 11.07 -18.14 6.61
N ASP A 41 12.36 -18.04 6.31
CA ASP A 41 13.02 -16.77 6.01
C ASP A 41 12.41 -16.10 4.78
N PRO A 42 12.01 -14.83 4.86
CA PRO A 42 11.69 -14.06 3.68
C PRO A 42 12.98 -13.76 2.91
N ALA A 43 12.93 -13.78 1.58
CA ALA A 43 14.10 -13.36 0.80
C ALA A 43 14.25 -11.83 0.86
N THR A 44 15.49 -11.35 0.90
CA THR A 44 15.82 -9.92 0.76
C THR A 44 15.20 -9.34 -0.53
N GLY A 45 14.59 -8.18 -0.42
CA GLY A 45 13.88 -7.52 -1.53
C GLY A 45 12.43 -7.96 -1.71
N ASN A 46 11.96 -9.00 -0.99
CA ASN A 46 10.54 -9.35 -0.92
C ASN A 46 9.78 -8.34 -0.05
N TYR A 47 8.48 -8.55 0.05
CA TYR A 47 7.59 -7.70 0.86
C TYR A 47 6.96 -8.54 1.97
N ALA A 48 6.82 -7.96 3.13
CA ALA A 48 6.14 -8.57 4.27
C ALA A 48 4.92 -7.74 4.66
N ALA A 49 3.79 -8.41 4.76
CA ALA A 49 2.56 -7.88 5.33
C ALA A 49 2.58 -8.13 6.84
N LEU A 50 2.61 -7.09 7.63
CA LEU A 50 2.50 -7.18 9.09
C LEU A 50 1.01 -7.06 9.45
N ILE A 51 0.45 -8.09 10.06
CA ILE A 51 -0.97 -8.22 10.39
C ILE A 51 -1.17 -8.62 11.83
N ASP A 52 -2.33 -8.29 12.40
CA ASP A 52 -2.68 -8.61 13.79
C ASP A 52 -1.62 -8.10 14.79
N GLN A 53 -1.12 -6.88 14.59
CA GLN A 53 -0.08 -6.28 15.42
C GLN A 53 -0.67 -5.66 16.68
N PHE A 54 -0.32 -6.19 17.84
CA PHE A 54 -0.73 -5.63 19.13
C PHE A 54 0.43 -4.92 19.84
N GLY A 55 0.12 -3.81 20.46
CA GLY A 55 1.09 -2.96 21.16
C GLY A 55 1.77 -1.94 20.25
N MET A 56 2.24 -2.35 19.06
CA MET A 56 2.81 -1.48 18.02
C MET A 56 1.81 -1.35 16.85
N THR A 57 0.69 -0.70 17.11
CA THR A 57 -0.44 -0.58 16.17
C THR A 57 -0.11 0.23 14.91
N GLU A 58 0.98 0.98 14.92
CA GLU A 58 1.47 1.73 13.75
C GLU A 58 1.94 0.81 12.62
N PHE A 59 2.24 -0.46 12.93
CA PHE A 59 2.54 -1.50 11.95
C PHE A 59 1.34 -2.39 11.63
N GLU A 60 0.17 -2.13 12.19
CA GLU A 60 -1.03 -2.89 11.83
C GLU A 60 -1.36 -2.73 10.35
N ASP A 61 -1.56 -3.85 9.67
CA ASP A 61 -1.80 -3.88 8.22
C ASP A 61 -0.70 -3.18 7.39
N ALA A 62 0.52 -3.13 7.88
CA ALA A 62 1.62 -2.49 7.17
C ALA A 62 2.24 -3.44 6.14
N LEU A 63 2.49 -2.91 4.95
CA LEU A 63 3.31 -3.56 3.93
C LEU A 63 4.70 -2.96 3.98
N VAL A 64 5.70 -3.77 4.28
CA VAL A 64 7.10 -3.34 4.40
C VAL A 64 8.00 -4.12 3.45
N LYS A 65 9.09 -3.50 3.00
CA LYS A 65 10.10 -4.18 2.19
C LYS A 65 11.10 -4.87 3.11
N VAL A 66 11.44 -6.10 2.77
CA VAL A 66 12.41 -6.93 3.49
C VAL A 66 13.81 -6.53 3.05
N GLY A 67 14.54 -5.94 3.95
CA GLY A 67 15.95 -5.62 3.77
C GLY A 67 16.87 -6.79 4.11
N THR A 68 17.92 -6.50 4.88
CA THR A 68 18.87 -7.55 5.31
C THR A 68 18.18 -8.58 6.19
N VAL A 69 18.35 -9.86 5.83
CA VAL A 69 17.83 -11.02 6.58
C VAL A 69 18.98 -11.69 7.31
N ASP A 70 18.79 -11.97 8.58
CA ASP A 70 19.70 -12.81 9.40
C ASP A 70 18.97 -14.10 9.76
N SER A 71 19.28 -15.16 9.03
CA SER A 71 18.69 -16.49 9.23
C SER A 71 19.09 -17.15 10.55
N ALA A 72 20.23 -16.76 11.15
CA ALA A 72 20.67 -17.33 12.42
C ALA A 72 19.84 -16.80 13.60
N LEU A 73 19.38 -15.56 13.48
CA LEU A 73 18.55 -14.89 14.50
C LEU A 73 17.07 -14.87 14.14
N ASN A 74 16.69 -15.35 12.94
CA ASN A 74 15.34 -15.23 12.37
C ASN A 74 14.84 -13.78 12.41
N THR A 75 15.65 -12.86 11.89
CA THR A 75 15.31 -11.45 11.84
C THR A 75 15.46 -10.88 10.44
N PHE A 76 14.67 -9.87 10.15
CA PHE A 76 14.90 -9.01 8.98
C PHE A 76 14.74 -7.53 9.33
N VAL A 77 15.41 -6.69 8.58
CA VAL A 77 15.25 -5.23 8.66
C VAL A 77 14.09 -4.81 7.77
N ALA A 78 13.12 -4.08 8.30
CA ALA A 78 12.11 -3.40 7.51
C ALA A 78 12.73 -2.11 6.94
N GLU A 79 13.00 -2.09 5.62
CA GLU A 79 13.68 -0.97 4.96
C GLU A 79 12.92 0.34 5.18
N ASP A 80 13.68 1.39 5.55
CA ASP A 80 13.20 2.77 5.74
C ASP A 80 11.99 2.92 6.69
N GLN A 81 11.83 1.97 7.63
CA GLN A 81 10.77 2.05 8.62
C GLN A 81 11.34 2.45 9.99
N ASP A 82 11.17 3.73 10.33
CA ASP A 82 11.53 4.24 11.67
C ASP A 82 10.41 3.91 12.66
N SER A 83 10.73 3.06 13.62
CA SER A 83 9.84 2.64 14.71
C SER A 83 10.22 3.20 16.08
N SER A 84 11.18 4.12 16.14
CA SER A 84 11.69 4.67 17.42
C SER A 84 10.61 5.33 18.26
N GLY A 85 9.63 6.00 17.61
CA GLY A 85 8.49 6.66 18.23
C GLY A 85 7.23 5.80 18.41
N TYR A 86 7.26 4.53 18.00
CA TYR A 86 6.08 3.67 18.01
C TYR A 86 5.80 3.05 19.38
N GLY A 87 4.61 2.45 19.53
CA GLY A 87 4.24 1.66 20.70
C GLY A 87 5.22 0.51 20.98
N THR A 88 5.04 -0.19 22.09
CA THR A 88 5.84 -1.38 22.39
C THR A 88 5.16 -2.61 21.81
N PHE A 89 5.86 -3.35 20.96
CA PHE A 89 5.35 -4.58 20.36
C PHE A 89 4.99 -5.61 21.45
N ALA A 90 3.86 -6.27 21.28
CA ALA A 90 3.40 -7.35 22.16
C ALA A 90 3.31 -8.69 21.42
N THR A 91 2.56 -8.75 20.34
CA THR A 91 2.40 -9.94 19.49
C THR A 91 1.91 -9.54 18.11
N GLY A 92 2.11 -10.41 17.13
CA GLY A 92 1.62 -10.17 15.77
C GLY A 92 1.94 -11.32 14.83
N ASN A 93 1.51 -11.16 13.60
CA ASN A 93 1.77 -12.10 12.51
C ASN A 93 2.35 -11.36 11.30
N MET A 94 3.05 -12.09 10.45
CA MET A 94 3.46 -11.61 9.15
C MET A 94 3.11 -12.61 8.05
N LYS A 95 3.00 -12.13 6.83
CA LYS A 95 2.90 -12.94 5.62
C LYS A 95 3.85 -12.39 4.58
N VAL A 96 4.58 -13.25 3.91
CA VAL A 96 5.42 -12.83 2.77
C VAL A 96 4.53 -12.62 1.55
N VAL A 97 4.71 -11.48 0.89
CA VAL A 97 3.91 -11.06 -0.25
C VAL A 97 4.79 -11.01 -1.50
N THR A 98 4.33 -11.62 -2.58
CA THR A 98 4.98 -11.55 -3.89
C THR A 98 4.26 -10.55 -4.78
N MET A 99 5.00 -9.57 -5.31
CA MET A 99 4.50 -8.49 -6.18
C MET A 99 4.96 -8.74 -7.62
N ALA A 100 4.30 -9.64 -8.34
CA ALA A 100 4.73 -10.05 -9.68
C ALA A 100 3.78 -9.61 -10.81
N LEU A 101 2.55 -9.16 -10.51
CA LEU A 101 1.60 -8.71 -11.51
C LEU A 101 1.78 -7.21 -11.77
N GLU A 102 2.36 -6.85 -12.91
CA GLU A 102 2.49 -5.46 -13.33
C GLU A 102 1.21 -4.98 -14.01
N ILE A 103 0.70 -3.82 -13.61
CA ILE A 103 -0.40 -3.12 -14.29
C ILE A 103 0.23 -2.26 -15.40
N GLY A 104 0.60 -2.92 -16.50
CA GLY A 104 1.40 -2.31 -17.58
C GLY A 104 0.61 -1.42 -18.54
N ASP A 105 -0.70 -1.66 -18.69
CA ASP A 105 -1.55 -0.97 -19.67
C ASP A 105 -2.12 0.36 -19.15
N GLY A 106 -1.66 0.83 -17.99
CA GLY A 106 -2.05 2.11 -17.43
C GLY A 106 -1.47 3.28 -18.23
N THR A 107 -2.32 4.23 -18.62
CA THR A 107 -1.90 5.45 -19.32
C THR A 107 -1.53 6.58 -18.37
N GLY A 108 -1.77 6.39 -17.10
CA GLY A 108 -1.45 7.33 -16.02
C GLY A 108 -2.04 6.84 -14.70
N PHE A 109 -1.93 7.64 -13.66
CA PHE A 109 -2.65 7.42 -12.41
C PHE A 109 -2.87 8.74 -11.68
N THR A 110 -3.93 8.79 -10.88
CA THR A 110 -4.22 9.92 -10.00
C THR A 110 -4.39 9.40 -8.58
N ILE A 111 -3.69 10.02 -7.63
CA ILE A 111 -3.82 9.71 -6.20
C ILE A 111 -4.71 10.79 -5.57
N ASN A 112 -5.76 10.35 -4.88
CA ASN A 112 -6.72 11.21 -4.20
C ASN A 112 -6.85 10.79 -2.73
N GLY A 113 -7.31 11.72 -1.88
CA GLY A 113 -7.66 11.42 -0.49
C GLY A 113 -6.54 11.73 0.51
N PHE A 114 -6.67 11.16 1.70
CA PHE A 114 -5.90 11.49 2.91
C PHE A 114 -6.14 12.91 3.41
N ASP A 115 -7.27 13.51 3.04
CA ASP A 115 -7.66 14.83 3.51
C ASP A 115 -8.12 14.77 4.96
N GLN A 116 -7.59 15.69 5.78
CA GLN A 116 -8.01 15.84 7.18
C GLN A 116 -9.40 16.42 7.25
N GLN A 117 -10.33 15.71 7.85
CA GLN A 117 -11.68 16.19 8.14
C GLN A 117 -11.67 17.01 9.42
N PHE A 118 -12.52 18.04 9.48
CA PHE A 118 -12.65 18.90 10.65
C PHE A 118 -14.11 18.97 11.09
N ALA A 119 -14.35 18.82 12.40
CA ALA A 119 -15.61 19.14 13.01
C ALA A 119 -15.59 20.61 13.47
N GLU A 120 -16.65 21.34 13.18
CA GLU A 120 -16.81 22.72 13.60
C GLU A 120 -17.70 22.77 14.85
N TYR A 121 -17.33 23.62 15.80
CA TYR A 121 -18.16 23.90 16.97
C TYR A 121 -18.07 25.36 17.40
N ASN A 122 -19.17 25.87 17.97
CA ASN A 122 -19.24 27.19 18.52
C ASN A 122 -19.66 27.11 20.00
N LEU A 123 -18.94 27.77 20.88
CA LEU A 123 -19.40 28.02 22.25
C LEU A 123 -20.32 29.24 22.25
N LEU A 124 -21.36 29.22 23.08
CA LEU A 124 -22.33 30.32 23.16
C LEU A 124 -21.70 31.68 23.45
N ARG A 125 -20.53 31.70 24.08
CA ARG A 125 -19.76 32.91 24.41
C ARG A 125 -18.77 33.32 23.33
N ASP A 126 -18.50 32.47 22.32
CA ASP A 126 -17.48 32.70 21.30
C ASP A 126 -18.13 33.32 20.05
N ARG A 127 -17.46 34.32 19.48
CA ARG A 127 -17.85 34.91 18.18
C ARG A 127 -17.12 34.26 17.00
N ILE A 128 -16.30 33.24 17.26
CA ILE A 128 -15.44 32.58 16.27
C ILE A 128 -15.74 31.07 16.27
N THR A 129 -15.98 30.52 15.10
CA THR A 129 -16.09 29.07 14.91
C THR A 129 -14.73 28.40 15.11
N ARG A 130 -14.71 27.37 15.92
CA ARG A 130 -13.52 26.56 16.18
C ARG A 130 -13.59 25.25 15.39
N LYS A 131 -12.43 24.74 14.96
CA LYS A 131 -12.31 23.48 14.23
C LYS A 131 -11.46 22.51 15.02
N ILE A 132 -11.93 21.26 15.12
CA ILE A 132 -11.17 20.15 15.69
C ILE A 132 -10.93 19.14 14.58
N PRO A 133 -9.69 18.69 14.34
CA PRO A 133 -9.43 17.60 13.40
C PRO A 133 -10.11 16.32 13.89
N THR A 134 -10.76 15.61 12.97
CA THR A 134 -11.47 14.35 13.25
C THR A 134 -10.77 13.18 12.54
N MET A 135 -11.34 12.68 11.49
CA MET A 135 -10.81 11.54 10.74
C MET A 135 -10.08 12.01 9.48
N VAL A 136 -9.18 11.20 8.98
CA VAL A 136 -8.58 11.35 7.66
C VAL A 136 -9.40 10.54 6.66
N SER A 137 -9.72 11.12 5.51
CA SER A 137 -10.41 10.40 4.44
C SER A 137 -9.54 9.24 3.91
N ALA A 138 -10.18 8.18 3.43
CA ALA A 138 -9.46 7.12 2.75
C ALA A 138 -8.80 7.65 1.48
N GLY A 139 -7.60 7.18 1.19
CA GLY A 139 -6.93 7.46 -0.07
C GLY A 139 -7.39 6.51 -1.18
N GLY A 140 -7.20 6.93 -2.42
CA GLY A 140 -7.48 6.10 -3.58
C GLY A 140 -6.52 6.40 -4.73
N ILE A 141 -6.38 5.43 -5.63
CA ILE A 141 -5.67 5.58 -6.89
C ILE A 141 -6.62 5.22 -8.02
N ASP A 142 -6.75 6.11 -8.98
CA ASP A 142 -7.48 5.87 -10.23
C ASP A 142 -6.49 5.67 -11.36
N ILE A 143 -6.61 4.54 -12.06
CA ILE A 143 -5.72 4.12 -13.15
C ILE A 143 -6.55 3.94 -14.41
N PRO A 144 -6.56 4.91 -15.34
CA PRO A 144 -7.06 4.67 -16.67
C PRO A 144 -6.13 3.72 -17.42
N MET A 145 -6.66 2.62 -17.93
CA MET A 145 -5.89 1.60 -18.65
C MET A 145 -6.56 1.18 -19.94
N LEU A 146 -5.78 0.63 -20.86
CA LEU A 146 -6.30 0.02 -22.07
C LEU A 146 -7.21 -1.16 -21.72
N TRP A 147 -8.31 -1.29 -22.44
CA TRP A 147 -9.21 -2.40 -22.23
C TRP A 147 -8.80 -3.62 -23.05
N ASP A 148 -8.17 -4.59 -22.39
CA ASP A 148 -7.92 -5.91 -22.94
C ASP A 148 -8.45 -6.99 -21.97
N PRO A 149 -9.63 -7.60 -22.27
CA PRO A 149 -10.20 -8.62 -21.40
C PRO A 149 -9.45 -9.96 -21.47
N THR A 150 -8.49 -10.13 -22.39
CA THR A 150 -7.73 -11.36 -22.56
C THR A 150 -6.44 -11.37 -21.76
N ASP A 151 -5.96 -10.19 -21.36
CA ASP A 151 -4.75 -10.05 -20.56
C ASP A 151 -4.87 -10.72 -19.18
N ALA A 152 -3.77 -11.31 -18.71
CA ALA A 152 -3.71 -12.00 -17.42
C ALA A 152 -3.91 -11.05 -16.23
N THR A 153 -3.34 -9.85 -16.31
CA THR A 153 -3.46 -8.83 -15.27
C THR A 153 -4.88 -8.29 -15.19
N ALA A 154 -5.52 -8.03 -16.34
CA ALA A 154 -6.91 -7.59 -16.39
C ALA A 154 -7.87 -8.65 -15.80
N LYS A 155 -7.62 -9.94 -16.03
CA LYS A 155 -8.38 -11.04 -15.42
C LYS A 155 -8.17 -11.08 -13.90
N ALA A 156 -6.91 -10.94 -13.43
CA ALA A 156 -6.59 -10.93 -12.01
C ALA A 156 -7.24 -9.74 -11.28
N ILE A 157 -7.22 -8.55 -11.90
CA ILE A 157 -7.90 -7.34 -11.39
C ILE A 157 -9.40 -7.58 -11.24
N ARG A 158 -10.05 -8.22 -12.23
CA ARG A 158 -11.49 -8.52 -12.18
C ARG A 158 -11.81 -9.51 -11.06
N VAL A 159 -11.04 -10.60 -10.96
CA VAL A 159 -11.23 -11.58 -9.87
C VAL A 159 -11.04 -10.92 -8.50
N ALA A 160 -10.06 -10.03 -8.35
CA ALA A 160 -9.83 -9.31 -7.11
C ALA A 160 -10.98 -8.36 -6.76
N ALA A 161 -11.55 -7.68 -7.77
CA ALA A 161 -12.72 -6.82 -7.59
C ALA A 161 -13.96 -7.64 -7.19
N ASP A 162 -14.22 -8.74 -7.86
CA ASP A 162 -15.39 -9.62 -7.61
C ASP A 162 -15.33 -10.25 -6.20
N THR A 163 -14.13 -10.58 -5.74
CA THR A 163 -13.92 -11.18 -4.41
C THR A 163 -13.76 -10.16 -3.30
N SER A 164 -13.68 -8.87 -3.61
CA SER A 164 -13.36 -7.79 -2.66
C SER A 164 -12.11 -8.11 -1.83
N ALA A 165 -11.10 -8.70 -2.47
CA ALA A 165 -9.88 -9.10 -1.80
C ALA A 165 -9.02 -7.89 -1.42
N LYS A 166 -8.52 -7.88 -0.18
CA LYS A 166 -7.50 -6.93 0.27
C LYS A 166 -6.14 -7.38 -0.28
N LEU A 167 -5.57 -6.59 -1.17
CA LEU A 167 -4.31 -6.92 -1.85
C LEU A 167 -3.23 -5.88 -1.55
N GLY A 168 -1.99 -6.31 -1.62
CA GLY A 168 -0.83 -5.42 -1.58
C GLY A 168 -0.56 -4.81 -2.96
N PHE A 169 -0.17 -3.54 -2.94
CA PHE A 169 0.23 -2.77 -4.11
C PHE A 169 1.58 -2.13 -3.90
N LYS A 170 2.33 -2.04 -4.99
CA LYS A 170 3.61 -1.36 -5.06
C LYS A 170 3.62 -0.44 -6.26
N VAL A 171 3.93 0.83 -6.04
CA VAL A 171 4.20 1.80 -7.10
C VAL A 171 5.69 2.13 -7.07
N VAL A 172 6.37 1.89 -8.17
CA VAL A 172 7.80 2.19 -8.33
C VAL A 172 7.95 3.39 -9.23
N PHE A 173 8.55 4.43 -8.69
CA PHE A 173 8.85 5.66 -9.43
C PHE A 173 10.17 5.56 -10.19
N PRO A 174 10.40 6.36 -11.23
CA PRO A 174 11.59 6.29 -12.06
C PRO A 174 12.90 6.55 -11.31
N ASP A 175 12.83 7.22 -10.17
CA ASP A 175 13.98 7.49 -9.29
C ASP A 175 14.26 6.38 -8.28
N GLY A 176 13.53 5.25 -8.37
CA GLY A 176 13.69 4.10 -7.49
C GLY A 176 12.86 4.16 -6.21
N LEU A 177 12.17 5.29 -5.91
CA LEU A 177 11.26 5.35 -4.78
C LEU A 177 10.14 4.33 -4.95
N GLU A 178 9.88 3.56 -3.91
CA GLU A 178 8.75 2.64 -3.87
C GLU A 178 7.68 3.16 -2.89
N MET A 179 6.42 3.07 -3.30
CA MET A 179 5.27 3.35 -2.44
C MET A 179 4.48 2.06 -2.25
N LEU A 180 4.31 1.64 -1.00
CA LEU A 180 3.71 0.37 -0.60
C LEU A 180 2.42 0.61 0.19
N PHE A 181 1.34 -0.09 -0.15
CA PHE A 181 0.08 0.01 0.58
C PHE A 181 -0.79 -1.22 0.36
N PHE A 182 -1.78 -1.41 1.22
CA PHE A 182 -2.89 -2.34 0.98
C PHE A 182 -4.12 -1.59 0.48
N GLY A 183 -4.87 -2.25 -0.39
CA GLY A 183 -6.10 -1.67 -0.95
C GLY A 183 -7.07 -2.72 -1.46
N TYR A 184 -8.24 -2.22 -1.83
CA TYR A 184 -9.30 -2.97 -2.49
C TYR A 184 -9.48 -2.45 -3.91
N ILE A 185 -9.66 -3.35 -4.87
CA ILE A 185 -9.90 -2.97 -6.25
C ILE A 185 -11.39 -2.73 -6.47
N GLY A 186 -11.72 -1.55 -6.99
CA GLY A 186 -13.01 -1.26 -7.60
C GLY A 186 -12.82 -1.16 -9.11
N ALA A 187 -13.17 -2.21 -9.84
CA ALA A 187 -13.12 -2.18 -11.30
C ALA A 187 -14.53 -2.32 -11.86
N SER A 188 -14.94 -1.38 -12.72
CA SER A 188 -16.23 -1.51 -13.40
C SER A 188 -16.22 -2.67 -14.41
N GLY A 189 -15.05 -3.10 -14.87
CA GLY A 189 -14.88 -4.10 -15.92
C GLY A 189 -15.50 -3.73 -17.27
N MET A 190 -16.22 -2.61 -17.33
CA MET A 190 -16.91 -2.12 -18.52
C MET A 190 -16.01 -1.18 -19.30
N PRO A 191 -15.86 -1.39 -20.61
CA PRO A 191 -15.12 -0.46 -21.44
C PRO A 191 -15.90 0.85 -21.60
N LYS A 192 -15.18 1.95 -21.57
CA LYS A 192 -15.70 3.23 -22.00
C LYS A 192 -15.46 3.36 -23.51
N VAL A 193 -16.54 3.35 -24.28
CA VAL A 193 -16.49 3.49 -25.74
C VAL A 193 -17.02 4.86 -26.11
N ASP A 194 -16.13 5.73 -26.59
CA ASP A 194 -16.49 7.03 -27.13
C ASP A 194 -16.44 7.00 -28.68
N ASN A 195 -17.37 7.68 -29.34
CA ASN A 195 -17.55 7.62 -30.78
C ASN A 195 -16.50 8.43 -31.58
N ASN A 196 -15.45 8.93 -30.93
CA ASN A 196 -14.45 9.84 -31.49
C ASN A 196 -13.13 9.15 -31.92
N ASN A 197 -13.19 7.92 -32.45
CA ASN A 197 -12.01 7.20 -32.94
C ASN A 197 -10.91 7.01 -31.88
N SER A 198 -11.29 6.96 -30.61
CA SER A 198 -10.39 6.79 -29.50
C SER A 198 -10.23 5.32 -29.10
N ILE A 199 -9.09 5.00 -28.51
CA ILE A 199 -8.77 3.68 -28.00
C ILE A 199 -9.77 3.32 -26.89
N ILE A 200 -10.25 2.08 -26.86
CA ILE A 200 -11.14 1.60 -25.82
C ILE A 200 -10.37 1.54 -24.48
N MET A 201 -10.86 2.22 -23.48
CA MET A 201 -10.27 2.30 -22.17
C MET A 201 -11.21 1.81 -21.08
N THR A 202 -10.66 1.38 -19.96
CA THR A 202 -11.37 1.11 -18.73
C THR A 202 -10.70 1.86 -17.58
N ASN A 203 -11.39 2.04 -16.47
CA ASN A 203 -10.81 2.64 -15.28
C ASN A 203 -10.78 1.62 -14.14
N VAL A 204 -9.65 1.51 -13.49
CA VAL A 204 -9.44 0.72 -12.28
C VAL A 204 -9.22 1.69 -11.13
N SER A 205 -10.08 1.65 -10.14
CA SER A 205 -9.91 2.40 -8.90
C SER A 205 -9.41 1.47 -7.80
N ILE A 206 -8.44 1.92 -7.03
CA ILE A 206 -7.91 1.21 -5.87
C ILE A 206 -8.19 2.07 -4.65
N SER A 207 -9.04 1.58 -3.75
CA SER A 207 -9.26 2.24 -2.45
C SER A 207 -8.20 1.76 -1.47
N MET A 208 -7.41 2.68 -0.93
CA MET A 208 -6.36 2.35 0.02
C MET A 208 -6.96 2.00 1.39
N ALA A 209 -6.64 0.82 1.89
CA ALA A 209 -7.03 0.39 3.24
C ALA A 209 -6.09 0.94 4.32
N THR A 210 -4.84 1.24 3.94
CA THR A 210 -3.80 1.72 4.84
C THR A 210 -3.08 2.93 4.26
N ARG A 211 -2.42 3.71 5.12
CA ARG A 211 -1.56 4.79 4.65
C ARG A 211 -0.38 4.21 3.87
N PRO A 212 0.01 4.82 2.75
CA PRO A 212 1.16 4.37 1.99
C PRO A 212 2.45 4.55 2.79
N ARG A 213 3.35 3.57 2.65
CA ARG A 213 4.71 3.62 3.16
C ARG A 213 5.67 3.81 2.00
N TYR A 214 6.75 4.50 2.26
CA TYR A 214 7.74 4.80 1.24
C TYR A 214 9.05 4.10 1.60
N VAL A 215 9.72 3.58 0.56
CA VAL A 215 11.05 3.03 0.64
C VAL A 215 11.92 3.83 -0.32
N LEU A 216 13.00 4.37 0.18
CA LEU A 216 13.93 5.20 -0.59
C LEU A 216 14.79 4.33 -1.51
N PRO A 217 15.29 4.89 -2.62
CA PRO A 217 16.15 4.17 -3.56
C PRO A 217 17.52 3.86 -2.99
#